data_db6d82f5a23d8441a74ae46c0617d904
#
_entry.id   db6d82f5a23d8441a74ae46c0617d904
#
_cell.length_a   1.000
_cell.length_b   1.000
_cell.length_c   1.000
_cell.angle_alpha   90.00
_cell.angle_beta   90.00
_cell.angle_gamma   90.00
#
_symmetry.space_group_name_H-M   'P 1'
#
loop_
_entity.id
_entity.type
_entity.pdbx_description
1 polymer ?
#
loop_
_entity_poly.entity_id
_entity_poly.type
_entity_poly.pdbx_seq_one_letter_code
_entity_poly.pdbx_strand_id
1 'polypeptide(L)'
;MNRFFATVFALTVCACAYADRILLEAEAFECKGGWKTDQQFMDIMYSPYLIAHGMGNPVENAYTSFNVGETGMYDVYVRTYNWTSPWHSGKGPGAFAVGVDGKRIGVTGNTGDSWAWQHVGKAKLKSGNHKFFLKDLTGFDGRCDAVYITSHKDDVPQEKCDAGWREKLNPRRTTEGKFDFVVVGGGIAGMCAAVTAARLGLRVALVNDRPVWGGNNSSEVRVHLGGNIEMGANKGLGRLIREFGPEKGGNAQPSSFYEDSKKEYFLKAEKNITLYPGFRAVGVVMNGEKIASVSAVNIESGDKLMLSAPLFAHCTGDATVVVLAGADWCMGREGKDEFHERYAPDVPDFMTMGASVQWYSVEGKEKFPEFKYGMNFNDSNCEQVLMGEWTWETGMNRNQITQAEQIRDYGMLTVYSNWSWLKNHSDKKAKYSDRKLGWVAYVAGKRESRRLMGDYILKEDDILKNVYHEDASFSTTWSIDLHFPDSLNHVNFPGREFKSATNHRLLKQPYDVPYRCLYSRNVNNLFMAGRNISVTHVALGTTRVMRTTGMQGEVVGMAASLCKKHSVLPRGVYRSYLPELKALMQKGIGKQNVPDNQNYNYTIEPEKR
;
A
#
# COMPACT_ATOMS: atom_id res chain seq x y z
N MET A 1 9.82 -26.51 76.90
CA MET A 1 9.76 -25.03 76.77
C MET A 1 10.82 -24.62 75.80
N ASN A 2 10.51 -24.68 74.47
CA ASN A 2 11.42 -24.32 73.38
C ASN A 2 10.89 -23.06 72.73
N ARG A 3 11.69 -22.00 72.85
CA ARG A 3 11.45 -20.72 72.18
C ARG A 3 12.04 -20.80 70.78
N PHE A 4 11.19 -20.71 69.74
CA PHE A 4 11.60 -20.46 68.37
C PHE A 4 11.81 -18.95 68.17
N PHE A 5 13.04 -18.56 67.84
CA PHE A 5 13.33 -17.22 67.30
C PHE A 5 13.08 -17.23 65.80
N ALA A 6 12.09 -16.49 65.33
CA ALA A 6 11.87 -16.22 63.91
C ALA A 6 12.72 -14.99 63.53
N THR A 7 13.75 -15.22 62.73
CA THR A 7 14.56 -14.15 62.14
C THR A 7 13.83 -13.67 60.89
N VAL A 8 13.29 -12.45 60.91
CA VAL A 8 12.72 -11.79 59.75
C VAL A 8 13.87 -11.24 58.91
N PHE A 9 14.14 -11.83 57.73
CA PHE A 9 15.01 -11.26 56.73
C PHE A 9 14.22 -10.17 55.99
N ALA A 10 14.53 -8.91 56.25
CA ALA A 10 14.12 -7.78 55.45
C ALA A 10 14.90 -7.81 54.15
N LEU A 11 14.30 -8.25 53.06
CA LEU A 11 14.82 -8.03 51.69
C LEU A 11 14.72 -6.54 51.38
N THR A 12 15.80 -5.85 51.54
CA THR A 12 15.98 -4.50 50.98
C THR A 12 16.09 -4.66 49.47
N VAL A 13 15.00 -4.46 48.75
CA VAL A 13 15.00 -4.31 47.30
C VAL A 13 15.71 -2.97 47.06
N CYS A 14 17.00 -3.03 46.71
CA CYS A 14 17.68 -1.91 46.11
C CYS A 14 17.00 -1.63 44.77
N ALA A 15 16.06 -0.69 44.72
CA ALA A 15 15.60 -0.10 43.51
C ALA A 15 16.80 0.65 42.90
N CYS A 16 17.54 -0.03 42.02
CA CYS A 16 18.42 0.67 41.12
C CYS A 16 17.56 1.67 40.36
N ALA A 17 17.78 2.95 40.63
CA ALA A 17 17.18 4.04 39.87
C ALA A 17 17.68 3.91 38.41
N TYR A 18 16.88 3.23 37.60
CA TYR A 18 17.08 3.26 36.15
C TYR A 18 16.53 4.59 35.67
N ALA A 19 17.41 5.48 35.25
CA ALA A 19 16.99 6.69 34.57
C ALA A 19 16.08 6.30 33.38
N ASP A 20 14.98 7.05 33.21
CA ASP A 20 13.95 6.71 32.27
C ASP A 20 14.38 6.83 30.81
N ARG A 21 14.07 5.82 30.02
CA ARG A 21 14.16 5.77 28.58
C ARG A 21 12.77 5.44 28.03
N ILE A 22 12.11 6.41 27.44
CA ILE A 22 10.73 6.30 27.00
C ILE A 22 10.69 6.48 25.50
N LEU A 23 10.19 5.48 24.80
CA LEU A 23 9.93 5.53 23.37
C LEU A 23 8.42 5.57 23.13
N LEU A 24 7.95 6.60 22.44
CA LEU A 24 6.57 6.77 22.01
C LEU A 24 6.53 6.60 20.50
N GLU A 25 5.99 5.49 20.02
CA GLU A 25 5.71 5.25 18.60
C GLU A 25 4.52 6.10 18.19
N ALA A 26 4.68 6.96 17.20
CA ALA A 26 3.63 7.93 16.86
C ALA A 26 2.35 7.27 16.35
N GLU A 27 2.46 6.19 15.59
CA GLU A 27 1.31 5.41 15.10
C GLU A 27 0.50 4.75 16.22
N ALA A 28 1.11 4.57 17.40
CA ALA A 28 0.45 3.98 18.57
C ALA A 28 -0.21 5.02 19.50
N PHE A 29 -0.24 6.30 19.12
CA PHE A 29 -0.83 7.35 19.96
C PHE A 29 -2.31 7.07 20.24
N GLU A 30 -2.75 7.30 21.48
CA GLU A 30 -4.12 7.10 21.97
C GLU A 30 -5.14 7.90 21.14
N CYS A 31 -4.77 9.10 20.72
CA CYS A 31 -5.57 9.93 19.85
C CYS A 31 -4.67 10.52 18.77
N LYS A 32 -4.99 10.23 17.53
CA LYS A 32 -4.26 10.75 16.37
C LYS A 32 -4.77 12.11 15.90
N GLY A 33 -5.90 12.58 16.44
CA GLY A 33 -6.53 13.82 15.98
C GLY A 33 -6.80 13.79 14.49
N GLY A 34 -6.27 14.78 13.77
CA GLY A 34 -6.34 14.83 12.31
C GLY A 34 -5.18 14.16 11.57
N TRP A 35 -4.18 13.64 12.29
CA TRP A 35 -3.04 12.95 11.69
C TRP A 35 -3.45 11.57 11.16
N LYS A 36 -2.79 11.12 10.10
CA LYS A 36 -3.02 9.81 9.46
C LYS A 36 -1.84 8.90 9.68
N THR A 37 -2.11 7.60 9.88
CA THR A 37 -1.04 6.58 9.88
C THR A 37 -0.62 6.30 8.44
N ASP A 38 0.66 6.42 8.16
CA ASP A 38 1.26 6.09 6.86
C ASP A 38 2.18 4.88 6.99
N GLN A 39 1.75 3.76 6.45
CA GLN A 39 2.46 2.47 6.49
C GLN A 39 3.08 2.09 5.15
N GLN A 40 2.97 2.94 4.13
CA GLN A 40 3.36 2.58 2.76
C GLN A 40 4.85 2.27 2.62
N PHE A 41 5.69 2.83 3.47
CA PHE A 41 7.15 2.84 3.33
C PHE A 41 7.87 2.04 4.42
N MET A 42 7.20 1.12 5.08
CA MET A 42 7.80 0.28 6.12
C MET A 42 8.98 -0.57 5.63
N ASP A 43 9.07 -0.88 4.33
CA ASP A 43 10.25 -1.54 3.73
C ASP A 43 11.52 -0.67 3.80
N ILE A 44 11.36 0.66 3.98
CA ILE A 44 12.44 1.63 4.10
C ILE A 44 12.57 2.11 5.54
N MET A 45 11.42 2.35 6.20
CA MET A 45 11.32 2.97 7.52
C MET A 45 11.35 1.99 8.68
N TYR A 46 11.02 0.72 8.45
CA TYR A 46 10.80 -0.34 9.44
C TYR A 46 9.60 -0.14 10.38
N SER A 47 8.95 1.01 10.35
CA SER A 47 7.75 1.37 11.10
C SER A 47 6.85 2.25 10.26
N PRO A 48 5.54 2.33 10.56
CA PRO A 48 4.69 3.42 10.09
C PRO A 48 5.09 4.75 10.74
N TYR A 49 4.47 5.82 10.28
CA TYR A 49 4.58 7.13 10.93
C TYR A 49 3.26 7.90 10.86
N LEU A 50 3.10 8.95 11.65
CA LEU A 50 2.00 9.88 11.52
C LEU A 50 2.34 11.00 10.54
N ILE A 51 1.38 11.35 9.67
CA ILE A 51 1.45 12.44 8.71
C ILE A 51 0.30 13.44 8.93
N ALA A 52 0.62 14.73 9.03
CA ALA A 52 -0.34 15.83 9.19
C ALA A 52 -0.88 16.28 7.83
N HIS A 53 -1.79 15.48 7.24
CA HIS A 53 -2.31 15.66 5.89
C HIS A 53 -3.50 16.63 5.86
N GLY A 54 -3.23 17.93 6.03
CA GLY A 54 -4.24 18.98 6.16
C GLY A 54 -4.46 19.83 4.90
N MET A 55 -3.71 19.57 3.81
CA MET A 55 -3.86 20.28 2.54
C MET A 55 -3.75 21.81 2.69
N GLY A 56 -2.80 22.26 3.53
CA GLY A 56 -2.57 23.67 3.83
C GLY A 56 -3.34 24.22 5.04
N ASN A 57 -4.14 23.39 5.71
CA ASN A 57 -4.82 23.72 6.96
C ASN A 57 -4.30 22.84 8.09
N PRO A 58 -3.84 23.40 9.21
CA PRO A 58 -3.40 22.61 10.35
C PRO A 58 -4.47 21.62 10.81
N VAL A 59 -4.05 20.37 11.05
CA VAL A 59 -4.94 19.31 11.53
C VAL A 59 -5.04 19.31 13.06
N GLU A 60 -6.03 18.62 13.61
CA GLU A 60 -6.19 18.45 15.05
C GLU A 60 -4.99 17.73 15.68
N ASN A 61 -4.68 18.09 16.93
CA ASN A 61 -3.54 17.56 17.66
C ASN A 61 -3.64 16.04 17.89
N ALA A 62 -2.52 15.37 17.70
CA ALA A 62 -2.34 14.00 18.20
C ALA A 62 -1.76 14.03 19.61
N TYR A 63 -2.12 13.02 20.42
CA TYR A 63 -1.58 12.90 21.77
C TYR A 63 -1.56 11.47 22.30
N THR A 64 -0.67 11.24 23.27
CA THR A 64 -0.59 9.98 24.02
C THR A 64 -0.14 10.22 25.45
N SER A 65 -0.52 9.35 26.35
CA SER A 65 -0.08 9.37 27.74
C SER A 65 1.21 8.54 27.89
N PHE A 66 2.06 8.94 28.84
CA PHE A 66 3.26 8.19 29.20
C PHE A 66 3.58 8.38 30.68
N ASN A 67 4.33 7.46 31.25
CA ASN A 67 4.70 7.49 32.67
C ASN A 67 6.19 7.82 32.80
N VAL A 68 6.52 8.66 33.79
CA VAL A 68 7.89 9.05 34.18
C VAL A 68 8.16 8.49 35.58
N GLY A 69 9.24 7.72 35.72
CA GLY A 69 9.62 7.09 37.00
C GLY A 69 10.20 8.12 37.98
N GLU A 70 11.01 9.05 37.51
CA GLU A 70 11.74 9.99 38.35
C GLU A 70 11.51 11.45 37.96
N THR A 71 11.45 12.33 38.97
CA THR A 71 11.40 13.78 38.73
C THR A 71 12.74 14.27 38.20
N GLY A 72 12.78 14.91 37.04
CA GLY A 72 14.05 15.36 36.46
C GLY A 72 13.89 16.22 35.20
N MET A 73 15.05 16.48 34.59
CA MET A 73 15.13 17.10 33.26
C MET A 73 15.29 16.00 32.22
N TYR A 74 14.48 16.06 31.20
CA TYR A 74 14.43 15.07 30.12
C TYR A 74 14.76 15.74 28.79
N ASP A 75 15.67 15.14 28.03
CA ASP A 75 15.89 15.48 26.63
C ASP A 75 14.79 14.85 25.78
N VAL A 76 14.29 15.60 24.81
CA VAL A 76 13.21 15.16 23.90
C VAL A 76 13.73 15.16 22.47
N TYR A 77 13.69 13.99 21.85
CA TYR A 77 14.04 13.77 20.45
C TYR A 77 12.82 13.33 19.67
N VAL A 78 12.72 13.80 18.43
CA VAL A 78 11.66 13.40 17.49
C VAL A 78 12.31 12.88 16.23
N ARG A 79 11.90 11.71 15.75
CA ARG A 79 12.35 11.18 14.46
C ARG A 79 11.45 11.72 13.36
N THR A 80 12.03 12.58 12.53
CA THR A 80 11.35 13.34 11.48
C THR A 80 12.33 13.87 10.44
N TYR A 81 11.85 14.48 9.36
CA TYR A 81 12.66 15.22 8.38
C TYR A 81 11.80 16.19 7.57
N ASN A 82 12.45 17.08 6.80
CA ASN A 82 11.81 17.92 5.79
C ASN A 82 11.54 17.11 4.52
N TRP A 83 10.30 16.72 4.29
CA TRP A 83 9.91 15.89 3.14
C TRP A 83 10.12 16.56 1.78
N THR A 84 10.25 17.91 1.72
CA THR A 84 10.53 18.63 0.47
C THR A 84 12.02 18.78 0.19
N SER A 85 12.90 18.33 1.08
CA SER A 85 14.36 18.48 0.96
C SER A 85 14.97 17.96 -0.35
N PRO A 86 14.44 16.91 -1.02
CA PRO A 86 14.97 16.49 -2.32
C PRO A 86 14.80 17.54 -3.44
N TRP A 87 13.91 18.51 -3.26
CA TRP A 87 13.58 19.51 -4.28
C TRP A 87 13.80 20.95 -3.83
N HIS A 88 13.91 21.18 -2.54
CA HIS A 88 14.01 22.51 -1.93
C HIS A 88 15.06 22.56 -0.83
N SER A 89 16.04 23.42 -0.96
CA SER A 89 17.02 23.71 0.09
C SER A 89 16.41 24.67 1.12
N GLY A 90 16.63 24.41 2.40
CA GLY A 90 16.16 25.24 3.50
C GLY A 90 14.98 24.62 4.26
N LYS A 91 14.20 25.47 4.95
CA LYS A 91 13.07 25.00 5.74
C LYS A 91 11.92 24.56 4.87
N GLY A 92 11.38 23.38 5.11
CA GLY A 92 10.22 22.84 4.43
C GLY A 92 8.88 23.24 5.05
N PRO A 93 7.77 22.81 4.42
CA PRO A 93 6.43 23.19 4.83
C PRO A 93 5.88 22.40 6.03
N GLY A 94 6.43 21.21 6.34
CA GLY A 94 5.85 20.26 7.29
C GLY A 94 6.15 20.55 8.76
N ALA A 95 6.14 21.81 9.20
CA ALA A 95 6.44 22.20 10.58
C ALA A 95 5.35 21.79 11.56
N PHE A 96 5.74 21.20 12.68
CA PHE A 96 4.86 20.91 13.81
C PHE A 96 5.55 21.17 15.17
N ALA A 97 4.75 21.51 16.18
CA ALA A 97 5.21 21.68 17.55
C ALA A 97 4.99 20.39 18.35
N VAL A 98 5.88 20.15 19.29
CA VAL A 98 5.75 19.08 20.29
C VAL A 98 5.76 19.66 21.70
N GLY A 99 5.11 18.96 22.63
CA GLY A 99 5.08 19.39 24.02
C GLY A 99 4.51 18.35 24.96
N VAL A 100 4.57 18.67 26.25
CA VAL A 100 4.07 17.86 27.36
C VAL A 100 3.17 18.71 28.25
N ASP A 101 2.04 18.14 28.68
CA ASP A 101 1.06 18.76 29.60
C ASP A 101 0.63 20.17 29.16
N GLY A 102 0.38 20.32 27.85
CA GLY A 102 -0.01 21.57 27.24
C GLY A 102 1.12 22.59 27.06
N LYS A 103 2.33 22.31 27.53
CA LYS A 103 3.48 23.21 27.37
C LYS A 103 4.31 22.79 26.15
N ARG A 104 4.51 23.73 25.24
CA ARG A 104 5.36 23.53 24.05
C ARG A 104 6.83 23.41 24.47
N ILE A 105 7.50 22.39 23.93
CA ILE A 105 8.95 22.18 24.07
C ILE A 105 9.69 22.80 22.88
N GLY A 106 9.25 22.49 21.65
CA GLY A 106 9.90 23.03 20.45
C GLY A 106 9.10 22.80 19.17
N VAL A 107 9.72 23.12 18.03
CA VAL A 107 9.21 22.91 16.68
C VAL A 107 10.20 22.11 15.86
N THR A 108 9.70 21.19 15.03
CA THR A 108 10.49 20.30 14.18
C THR A 108 9.73 19.97 12.89
N GLY A 109 10.21 19.01 12.09
CA GLY A 109 9.54 18.49 10.87
C GLY A 109 9.81 19.31 9.61
N ASN A 110 10.47 20.46 9.70
CA ASN A 110 10.77 21.35 8.57
C ASN A 110 12.27 21.48 8.26
N THR A 111 13.11 20.67 8.87
CA THR A 111 14.56 20.64 8.67
C THR A 111 15.07 19.19 8.52
N GLY A 112 16.31 19.04 8.05
CA GLY A 112 16.89 17.74 7.75
C GLY A 112 16.53 17.24 6.35
N ASP A 113 17.42 16.47 5.75
CA ASP A 113 17.29 15.95 4.38
C ASP A 113 16.89 14.46 4.32
N SER A 114 16.85 13.82 5.48
CA SER A 114 16.51 12.41 5.66
C SER A 114 15.91 12.16 7.04
N TRP A 115 15.27 11.01 7.19
CA TRP A 115 14.75 10.56 8.48
C TRP A 115 15.86 10.47 9.54
N ALA A 116 15.78 11.32 10.56
CA ALA A 116 16.75 11.39 11.64
C ALA A 116 16.10 11.81 12.96
N TRP A 117 16.76 11.48 14.07
CA TRP A 117 16.39 11.97 15.36
C TRP A 117 16.84 13.43 15.54
N GLN A 118 15.88 14.32 15.75
CA GLN A 118 16.10 15.75 15.98
C GLN A 118 15.88 16.06 17.46
N HIS A 119 16.89 16.62 18.13
CA HIS A 119 16.74 17.13 19.50
C HIS A 119 15.86 18.37 19.47
N VAL A 120 14.69 18.30 20.10
CA VAL A 120 13.70 19.39 20.05
C VAL A 120 13.77 20.31 21.26
N GLY A 121 14.31 19.82 22.37
CA GLY A 121 14.48 20.59 23.59
C GLY A 121 14.45 19.71 24.84
N LYS A 122 14.27 20.37 25.99
CA LYS A 122 14.20 19.71 27.30
C LYS A 122 12.87 19.98 28.00
N ALA A 123 12.41 18.99 28.75
CA ALA A 123 11.23 19.11 29.61
C ALA A 123 11.58 18.80 31.08
N LYS A 124 11.10 19.62 31.99
CA LYS A 124 11.16 19.31 33.44
C LYS A 124 9.88 18.55 33.80
N LEU A 125 10.02 17.25 34.07
CA LEU A 125 8.91 16.36 34.38
C LEU A 125 8.98 15.89 35.85
N LYS A 126 7.82 15.71 36.46
CA LYS A 126 7.70 15.07 37.77
C LYS A 126 7.50 13.57 37.56
N SER A 127 7.78 12.76 38.59
CA SER A 127 7.35 11.36 38.59
C SER A 127 5.82 11.27 38.44
N GLY A 128 5.34 10.35 37.61
CA GLY A 128 3.92 10.11 37.35
C GLY A 128 3.53 10.21 35.87
N ASN A 129 2.24 10.32 35.62
CA ASN A 129 1.66 10.34 34.27
C ASN A 129 1.73 11.74 33.65
N HIS A 130 2.09 11.76 32.39
CA HIS A 130 2.18 12.95 31.56
C HIS A 130 1.47 12.72 30.22
N LYS A 131 1.13 13.81 29.52
CA LYS A 131 0.50 13.77 28.21
C LYS A 131 1.37 14.45 27.17
N PHE A 132 1.91 13.69 26.22
CA PHE A 132 2.66 14.20 25.08
C PHE A 132 1.70 14.59 23.95
N PHE A 133 2.00 15.66 23.18
CA PHE A 133 1.20 16.05 22.02
C PHE A 133 2.07 16.42 20.81
N LEU A 134 1.49 16.20 19.62
CA LEU A 134 1.92 16.75 18.34
C LEU A 134 0.90 17.78 17.89
N LYS A 135 1.35 18.98 17.55
CA LYS A 135 0.52 20.07 17.03
C LYS A 135 1.01 20.49 15.66
N ASP A 136 0.24 20.18 14.64
CA ASP A 136 0.50 20.64 13.28
C ASP A 136 0.40 22.16 13.20
N LEU A 137 1.30 22.79 12.44
CA LEU A 137 1.35 24.25 12.29
C LEU A 137 1.01 24.73 10.89
N THR A 138 0.93 23.81 9.91
CA THR A 138 0.87 24.20 8.50
C THR A 138 -0.16 23.44 7.66
N GLY A 139 -0.48 22.21 8.02
CA GLY A 139 -1.30 21.30 7.21
C GLY A 139 -0.59 20.73 5.98
N PHE A 140 0.73 20.89 5.90
CA PHE A 140 1.52 20.41 4.76
C PHE A 140 2.42 19.25 5.15
N ASP A 141 1.79 18.15 5.57
CA ASP A 141 2.39 16.81 5.65
C ASP A 141 3.61 16.70 6.58
N GLY A 142 3.60 17.44 7.70
CA GLY A 142 4.55 17.21 8.79
C GLY A 142 4.50 15.76 9.25
N ARG A 143 5.65 15.14 9.56
CA ARG A 143 5.79 13.70 9.80
C ARG A 143 6.47 13.41 11.11
N CYS A 144 5.90 12.51 11.89
CA CYS A 144 6.48 12.01 13.12
C CYS A 144 6.46 10.48 13.11
N ASP A 145 7.63 9.87 13.14
CA ASP A 145 7.77 8.43 13.27
C ASP A 145 7.72 8.01 14.75
N ALA A 146 8.56 8.62 15.58
CA ALA A 146 8.61 8.31 16.99
C ALA A 146 9.17 9.48 17.82
N VAL A 147 8.93 9.42 19.11
CA VAL A 147 9.45 10.36 20.10
C VAL A 147 10.26 9.59 21.13
N TYR A 148 11.47 10.04 21.42
CA TYR A 148 12.31 9.47 22.46
C TYR A 148 12.55 10.50 23.56
N ILE A 149 12.26 10.12 24.80
CA ILE A 149 12.35 10.98 25.97
C ILE A 149 13.31 10.29 26.96
N THR A 150 14.38 10.97 27.36
CA THR A 150 15.39 10.38 28.24
C THR A 150 15.91 11.36 29.29
N SER A 151 16.12 10.87 30.50
CA SER A 151 16.82 11.59 31.59
C SER A 151 18.32 11.30 31.62
N HIS A 152 18.80 10.36 30.79
CA HIS A 152 20.21 10.04 30.69
C HIS A 152 20.95 11.14 29.93
N LYS A 153 22.02 11.65 30.54
CA LYS A 153 22.89 12.60 29.86
C LYS A 153 23.59 11.91 28.68
N ASP A 154 23.66 12.61 27.56
CA ASP A 154 24.33 12.16 26.32
C ASP A 154 23.75 10.87 25.68
N ASP A 155 22.54 10.46 26.06
CA ASP A 155 21.83 9.33 25.49
C ASP A 155 21.07 9.76 24.24
N VAL A 156 21.74 9.74 23.09
CA VAL A 156 21.15 10.06 21.80
C VAL A 156 20.61 8.79 21.16
N PRO A 157 19.36 8.77 20.70
CA PRO A 157 18.80 7.61 20.03
C PRO A 157 19.55 7.30 18.73
N GLN A 158 19.69 6.01 18.42
CA GLN A 158 20.42 5.57 17.23
C GLN A 158 19.73 6.03 15.95
N GLU A 159 20.48 6.48 14.96
CA GLU A 159 19.94 6.95 13.66
C GLU A 159 19.11 5.89 12.94
N LYS A 160 19.55 4.64 12.97
CA LYS A 160 18.79 3.52 12.43
C LYS A 160 17.80 3.04 13.48
N CYS A 161 16.54 3.15 13.18
CA CYS A 161 15.46 2.52 13.95
C CYS A 161 15.51 1.00 13.77
N ASP A 162 16.51 0.41 14.39
CA ASP A 162 16.64 -1.03 14.51
C ASP A 162 15.42 -1.56 15.30
N ALA A 163 14.70 -2.49 14.69
CA ALA A 163 13.54 -3.11 15.30
C ALA A 163 13.87 -3.71 16.68
N GLY A 164 15.08 -4.24 16.86
CA GLY A 164 15.55 -4.79 18.13
C GLY A 164 15.71 -3.74 19.23
N TRP A 165 16.14 -2.52 18.90
CA TRP A 165 16.22 -1.43 19.87
C TRP A 165 14.82 -0.96 20.31
N ARG A 166 13.91 -0.78 19.36
CA ARG A 166 12.51 -0.41 19.65
C ARG A 166 11.82 -1.47 20.50
N GLU A 167 12.01 -2.75 20.16
CA GLU A 167 11.40 -3.86 20.88
C GLU A 167 11.90 -4.00 22.32
N LYS A 168 13.15 -3.66 22.61
CA LYS A 168 13.66 -3.61 23.99
C LYS A 168 12.96 -2.55 24.84
N LEU A 169 12.60 -1.42 24.24
CA LEU A 169 11.91 -0.32 24.93
C LEU A 169 10.38 -0.55 24.97
N ASN A 170 9.81 -1.13 23.91
CA ASN A 170 8.39 -1.42 23.77
C ASN A 170 8.18 -2.91 23.39
N PRO A 171 8.21 -3.85 24.34
CA PRO A 171 7.94 -5.26 24.06
C PRO A 171 6.57 -5.46 23.40
N ARG A 172 6.55 -6.24 22.31
CA ARG A 172 5.35 -6.50 21.51
C ARG A 172 4.80 -7.90 21.76
N ARG A 173 3.48 -8.06 21.68
CA ARG A 173 2.84 -9.36 21.77
C ARG A 173 3.01 -10.11 20.45
N THR A 174 3.16 -11.43 20.53
CA THR A 174 3.15 -12.29 19.35
C THR A 174 1.94 -13.21 19.43
N THR A 175 1.14 -13.24 18.37
CA THR A 175 0.01 -14.15 18.20
C THR A 175 0.33 -15.12 17.07
N GLU A 176 0.03 -16.40 17.25
CA GLU A 176 0.23 -17.44 16.25
C GLU A 176 -1.11 -17.94 15.70
N GLY A 177 -1.13 -18.30 14.42
CA GLY A 177 -2.29 -18.88 13.76
C GLY A 177 -1.91 -19.99 12.78
N LYS A 178 -2.79 -21.03 12.69
CA LYS A 178 -2.65 -22.14 11.74
C LYS A 178 -3.87 -22.21 10.83
N PHE A 179 -3.62 -22.17 9.54
CA PHE A 179 -4.65 -22.14 8.50
C PHE A 179 -4.37 -23.18 7.41
N ASP A 180 -5.30 -23.38 6.51
CA ASP A 180 -5.10 -24.17 5.30
C ASP A 180 -4.48 -23.30 4.20
N PHE A 181 -4.75 -22.00 4.23
CA PHE A 181 -4.31 -21.04 3.23
C PHE A 181 -4.13 -19.64 3.87
N VAL A 182 -2.99 -19.02 3.64
CA VAL A 182 -2.69 -17.65 4.07
C VAL A 182 -2.61 -16.76 2.83
N VAL A 183 -3.47 -15.76 2.76
CA VAL A 183 -3.50 -14.74 1.69
C VAL A 183 -2.97 -13.43 2.25
N VAL A 184 -1.92 -12.89 1.66
CA VAL A 184 -1.28 -11.63 2.06
C VAL A 184 -1.56 -10.55 1.01
N GLY A 185 -2.32 -9.54 1.41
CA GLY A 185 -2.80 -8.43 0.58
C GLY A 185 -4.31 -8.43 0.43
N GLY A 186 -4.98 -7.42 1.00
CA GLY A 186 -6.45 -7.26 1.02
C GLY A 186 -7.01 -6.43 -0.13
N GLY A 187 -6.30 -6.34 -1.26
CA GLY A 187 -6.83 -5.78 -2.51
C GLY A 187 -7.87 -6.71 -3.16
N ILE A 188 -8.44 -6.29 -4.30
CA ILE A 188 -9.48 -7.06 -5.00
C ILE A 188 -9.04 -8.51 -5.27
N ALA A 189 -7.80 -8.73 -5.69
CA ALA A 189 -7.25 -10.06 -5.94
C ALA A 189 -7.25 -10.94 -4.68
N GLY A 190 -6.74 -10.40 -3.56
CA GLY A 190 -6.67 -11.16 -2.31
C GLY A 190 -8.04 -11.42 -1.69
N MET A 191 -8.96 -10.46 -1.78
CA MET A 191 -10.36 -10.66 -1.37
C MET A 191 -11.00 -11.82 -2.14
N CYS A 192 -10.86 -11.83 -3.47
CA CYS A 192 -11.40 -12.90 -4.30
C CYS A 192 -10.72 -14.27 -4.02
N ALA A 193 -9.40 -14.30 -3.81
CA ALA A 193 -8.68 -15.53 -3.47
C ALA A 193 -9.15 -16.11 -2.13
N ALA A 194 -9.24 -15.27 -1.11
CA ALA A 194 -9.67 -15.67 0.22
C ALA A 194 -11.11 -16.18 0.25
N VAL A 195 -12.04 -15.44 -0.35
CA VAL A 195 -13.46 -15.82 -0.37
C VAL A 195 -13.68 -17.09 -1.18
N THR A 196 -13.04 -17.22 -2.33
CA THR A 196 -13.13 -18.43 -3.16
C THR A 196 -12.63 -19.66 -2.40
N ALA A 197 -11.46 -19.58 -1.78
CA ALA A 197 -10.91 -20.67 -0.99
C ALA A 197 -11.82 -21.01 0.21
N ALA A 198 -12.35 -20.01 0.91
CA ALA A 198 -13.23 -20.20 2.05
C ALA A 198 -14.56 -20.87 1.68
N ARG A 199 -15.19 -20.45 0.58
CA ARG A 199 -16.42 -21.07 0.05
C ARG A 199 -16.20 -22.52 -0.41
N LEU A 200 -14.96 -22.85 -0.77
CA LEU A 200 -14.53 -24.22 -1.10
C LEU A 200 -14.01 -25.03 0.11
N GLY A 201 -14.21 -24.53 1.33
CA GLY A 201 -13.99 -25.26 2.57
C GLY A 201 -12.59 -25.16 3.17
N LEU A 202 -11.76 -24.20 2.76
CA LEU A 202 -10.50 -23.91 3.41
C LEU A 202 -10.67 -22.95 4.59
N ARG A 203 -9.87 -23.14 5.64
CA ARG A 203 -9.68 -22.12 6.69
C ARG A 203 -8.63 -21.14 6.20
N VAL A 204 -9.03 -19.88 6.04
CA VAL A 204 -8.20 -18.86 5.38
C VAL A 204 -7.85 -17.74 6.35
N ALA A 205 -6.60 -17.31 6.35
CA ALA A 205 -6.19 -16.02 6.92
C ALA A 205 -6.06 -15.01 5.78
N LEU A 206 -6.70 -13.84 5.91
CA LEU A 206 -6.52 -12.71 4.99
C LEU A 206 -5.85 -11.56 5.73
N VAL A 207 -4.61 -11.26 5.34
CA VAL A 207 -3.76 -10.22 5.94
C VAL A 207 -3.77 -8.98 5.05
N ASN A 208 -4.00 -7.80 5.64
CA ASN A 208 -4.03 -6.53 4.93
C ASN A 208 -3.32 -5.44 5.74
N ASP A 209 -2.39 -4.72 5.13
CA ASP A 209 -1.59 -3.68 5.77
C ASP A 209 -2.32 -2.32 5.90
N ARG A 210 -3.59 -2.26 5.55
CA ARG A 210 -4.43 -1.07 5.62
C ARG A 210 -5.68 -1.32 6.47
N PRO A 211 -6.29 -0.25 7.00
CA PRO A 211 -7.54 -0.38 7.74
C PRO A 211 -8.74 -0.72 6.84
N VAL A 212 -8.65 -0.43 5.52
CA VAL A 212 -9.73 -0.65 4.54
C VAL A 212 -9.36 -1.70 3.51
N TRP A 213 -10.37 -2.39 2.97
CA TRP A 213 -10.25 -3.45 1.97
C TRP A 213 -10.42 -2.91 0.55
N GLY A 214 -9.92 -3.65 -0.45
CA GLY A 214 -10.08 -3.31 -1.87
C GLY A 214 -8.86 -2.72 -2.55
N GLY A 215 -7.79 -2.41 -1.80
CA GLY A 215 -6.54 -1.88 -2.37
C GLY A 215 -6.74 -0.54 -3.07
N ASN A 216 -6.42 -0.45 -4.37
CA ASN A 216 -6.60 0.79 -5.12
C ASN A 216 -8.08 1.18 -5.29
N ASN A 217 -9.03 0.22 -5.25
CA ASN A 217 -10.46 0.51 -5.17
C ASN A 217 -10.91 0.65 -3.70
N SER A 218 -10.43 1.67 -3.03
CA SER A 218 -10.77 2.02 -1.65
C SER A 218 -10.88 3.54 -1.50
N SER A 219 -11.43 3.99 -0.39
CA SER A 219 -11.51 5.42 -0.05
C SER A 219 -10.16 6.11 0.10
N GLU A 220 -9.07 5.33 0.28
CA GLU A 220 -7.71 5.86 0.43
C GLU A 220 -7.05 6.22 -0.91
N VAL A 221 -7.28 5.41 -1.96
CA VAL A 221 -6.61 5.56 -3.27
C VAL A 221 -7.53 6.07 -4.36
N ARG A 222 -8.81 5.67 -4.32
CA ARG A 222 -9.91 6.17 -5.14
C ARG A 222 -9.77 5.94 -6.64
N VAL A 223 -9.41 4.71 -7.02
CA VAL A 223 -9.40 4.24 -8.41
C VAL A 223 -10.66 3.43 -8.68
N HIS A 224 -11.32 3.67 -9.81
CA HIS A 224 -12.51 2.92 -10.20
C HIS A 224 -12.20 1.43 -10.38
N LEU A 225 -13.24 0.58 -10.21
CA LEU A 225 -13.13 -0.87 -10.36
C LEU A 225 -13.21 -1.27 -11.84
N GLY A 226 -12.13 -1.06 -12.59
CA GLY A 226 -12.06 -1.32 -14.04
C GLY A 226 -11.70 -2.76 -14.39
N GLY A 227 -11.99 -3.15 -15.61
CA GLY A 227 -11.70 -4.46 -16.22
C GLY A 227 -12.95 -5.20 -16.70
N ASN A 228 -12.76 -6.13 -17.64
CA ASN A 228 -13.81 -6.96 -18.21
C ASN A 228 -13.79 -8.34 -17.55
N ILE A 229 -14.96 -8.89 -17.25
CA ILE A 229 -15.15 -10.18 -16.57
C ILE A 229 -16.14 -11.07 -17.33
N GLU A 230 -16.24 -12.35 -16.92
CA GLU A 230 -17.20 -13.32 -17.48
C GLU A 230 -17.03 -13.55 -18.99
N MET A 231 -15.78 -13.61 -19.43
CA MET A 231 -15.40 -13.74 -20.84
C MET A 231 -14.75 -15.09 -21.14
N GLY A 232 -14.57 -15.38 -22.43
CA GLY A 232 -13.88 -16.57 -22.91
C GLY A 232 -14.57 -17.89 -22.50
N ALA A 233 -13.76 -18.92 -22.27
CA ALA A 233 -14.26 -20.26 -21.93
C ALA A 233 -14.78 -20.36 -20.48
N ASN A 234 -14.27 -19.57 -19.56
CA ASN A 234 -14.53 -19.66 -18.11
C ASN A 234 -15.43 -18.50 -17.62
N LYS A 235 -16.63 -18.37 -18.20
CA LYS A 235 -17.60 -17.31 -17.89
C LYS A 235 -18.14 -17.31 -16.44
N GLY A 236 -17.74 -18.26 -15.62
CA GLY A 236 -18.03 -18.27 -14.18
C GLY A 236 -17.16 -17.30 -13.39
N LEU A 237 -16.00 -16.92 -13.93
CA LEU A 237 -15.05 -16.03 -13.28
C LEU A 237 -15.48 -14.56 -13.38
N GLY A 238 -15.32 -13.82 -12.29
CA GLY A 238 -15.67 -12.41 -12.17
C GLY A 238 -17.03 -12.17 -11.49
N ARG A 239 -17.93 -13.15 -11.42
CA ARG A 239 -19.22 -12.99 -10.73
C ARG A 239 -19.08 -12.65 -9.26
N LEU A 240 -18.06 -13.17 -8.60
CA LEU A 240 -17.77 -12.86 -7.21
C LEU A 240 -17.57 -11.37 -6.98
N ILE A 241 -16.95 -10.67 -7.92
CA ILE A 241 -16.67 -9.24 -7.83
C ILE A 241 -17.95 -8.41 -7.80
N ARG A 242 -19.03 -8.87 -8.46
CA ARG A 242 -20.32 -8.20 -8.44
C ARG A 242 -20.94 -8.12 -7.05
N GLU A 243 -20.65 -9.09 -6.17
CA GLU A 243 -21.23 -9.15 -4.82
C GLU A 243 -20.75 -8.00 -3.91
N PHE A 244 -19.54 -7.50 -4.14
CA PHE A 244 -18.96 -6.43 -3.32
C PHE A 244 -18.56 -5.17 -4.11
N GLY A 245 -18.64 -5.21 -5.42
CA GLY A 245 -18.31 -4.06 -6.27
C GLY A 245 -19.16 -2.84 -5.89
N PRO A 246 -18.57 -1.62 -5.86
CA PRO A 246 -19.31 -0.42 -5.55
C PRO A 246 -20.34 -0.10 -6.63
N GLU A 247 -21.44 0.58 -6.26
CA GLU A 247 -22.49 0.98 -7.21
C GLU A 247 -22.05 2.10 -8.14
N LYS A 248 -21.20 3.01 -7.64
CA LYS A 248 -20.71 4.15 -8.39
C LYS A 248 -19.28 3.91 -8.87
N GLY A 249 -18.97 4.41 -10.06
CA GLY A 249 -17.64 4.39 -10.65
C GLY A 249 -17.01 5.78 -10.68
N GLY A 250 -15.72 5.81 -11.03
CA GLY A 250 -14.94 7.03 -11.25
C GLY A 250 -13.65 7.06 -10.44
N ASN A 251 -12.69 7.82 -10.96
CA ASN A 251 -11.43 8.10 -10.28
C ASN A 251 -11.54 9.40 -9.49
N ALA A 252 -10.76 9.54 -8.41
CA ALA A 252 -10.74 10.74 -7.58
C ALA A 252 -12.14 11.22 -7.14
N GLN A 253 -13.06 10.32 -6.86
CA GLN A 253 -14.42 10.64 -6.42
C GLN A 253 -14.51 10.72 -4.89
N PRO A 254 -15.60 11.25 -4.31
CA PRO A 254 -15.84 11.18 -2.87
C PRO A 254 -15.68 9.77 -2.30
N SER A 255 -15.18 9.65 -1.08
CA SER A 255 -14.89 8.35 -0.43
C SER A 255 -16.05 7.36 -0.45
N SER A 256 -17.29 7.86 -0.32
CA SER A 256 -18.52 7.06 -0.35
C SER A 256 -18.73 6.28 -1.65
N PHE A 257 -18.10 6.70 -2.78
CA PHE A 257 -18.20 5.99 -4.06
C PHE A 257 -17.53 4.61 -4.01
N TYR A 258 -16.58 4.42 -3.10
CA TYR A 258 -15.78 3.17 -3.01
C TYR A 258 -16.34 2.14 -2.04
N GLU A 259 -17.36 2.48 -1.27
CA GLU A 259 -18.14 1.57 -0.41
C GLU A 259 -17.27 0.57 0.37
N ASP A 260 -16.27 1.08 1.12
CA ASP A 260 -15.33 0.25 1.90
C ASP A 260 -16.06 -0.65 2.91
N SER A 261 -17.14 -0.17 3.53
CA SER A 261 -17.96 -0.94 4.47
C SER A 261 -18.68 -2.11 3.79
N LYS A 262 -19.09 -2.00 2.52
CA LYS A 262 -19.67 -3.10 1.75
C LYS A 262 -18.66 -4.23 1.55
N LYS A 263 -17.41 -3.89 1.23
CA LYS A 263 -16.31 -4.86 1.11
C LYS A 263 -16.01 -5.54 2.44
N GLU A 264 -15.97 -4.79 3.52
CA GLU A 264 -15.77 -5.33 4.87
C GLU A 264 -16.90 -6.28 5.28
N TYR A 265 -18.15 -5.87 5.06
CA TYR A 265 -19.33 -6.72 5.32
C TYR A 265 -19.29 -8.01 4.50
N PHE A 266 -18.94 -7.92 3.22
CA PHE A 266 -18.77 -9.07 2.34
C PHE A 266 -17.75 -10.08 2.87
N LEU A 267 -16.59 -9.61 3.33
CA LEU A 267 -15.56 -10.47 3.91
C LEU A 267 -15.98 -11.07 5.26
N LYS A 268 -16.61 -10.28 6.13
CA LYS A 268 -17.09 -10.75 7.45
C LYS A 268 -18.21 -11.78 7.37
N ALA A 269 -18.93 -11.83 6.25
CA ALA A 269 -19.97 -12.84 6.03
C ALA A 269 -19.40 -14.27 5.80
N GLU A 270 -18.12 -14.39 5.48
CA GLU A 270 -17.45 -15.67 5.20
C GLU A 270 -16.87 -16.28 6.48
N LYS A 271 -17.56 -17.30 7.02
CA LYS A 271 -17.21 -17.92 8.34
C LYS A 271 -15.82 -18.57 8.38
N ASN A 272 -15.28 -18.98 7.23
CA ASN A 272 -13.99 -19.65 7.12
C ASN A 272 -12.82 -18.69 6.92
N ILE A 273 -13.04 -17.37 6.98
CA ILE A 273 -11.97 -16.37 6.87
C ILE A 273 -11.72 -15.73 8.23
N THR A 274 -10.47 -15.69 8.65
CA THR A 274 -10.00 -14.83 9.74
C THR A 274 -9.36 -13.60 9.10
N LEU A 275 -9.87 -12.42 9.42
CA LEU A 275 -9.41 -11.14 8.89
C LEU A 275 -8.37 -10.51 9.82
N TYR A 276 -7.27 -10.06 9.24
CA TYR A 276 -6.19 -9.34 9.92
C TYR A 276 -5.97 -7.97 9.25
N PRO A 277 -6.89 -6.98 9.45
CA PRO A 277 -6.69 -5.62 8.97
C PRO A 277 -5.58 -4.91 9.76
N GLY A 278 -4.83 -4.04 9.11
CA GLY A 278 -3.74 -3.30 9.73
C GLY A 278 -2.51 -4.15 10.05
N PHE A 279 -2.32 -5.31 9.41
CA PHE A 279 -1.12 -6.13 9.57
C PHE A 279 -0.29 -6.16 8.28
N ARG A 280 0.93 -5.65 8.35
CA ARG A 280 1.89 -5.69 7.26
C ARG A 280 2.82 -6.90 7.39
N ALA A 281 2.92 -7.69 6.33
CA ALA A 281 3.90 -8.79 6.27
C ALA A 281 5.33 -8.24 6.24
N VAL A 282 6.17 -8.71 7.16
CA VAL A 282 7.55 -8.22 7.37
C VAL A 282 8.58 -9.35 7.41
N GLY A 283 8.16 -10.61 7.40
CA GLY A 283 9.07 -11.75 7.43
C GLY A 283 8.45 -13.04 6.90
N VAL A 284 9.31 -13.95 6.47
CA VAL A 284 8.95 -15.28 6.00
C VAL A 284 9.93 -16.28 6.58
N VAL A 285 9.42 -17.40 7.08
CA VAL A 285 10.24 -18.56 7.47
C VAL A 285 10.10 -19.62 6.39
N MET A 286 11.22 -20.04 5.85
CA MET A 286 11.27 -21.07 4.81
C MET A 286 11.58 -22.45 5.40
N ASN A 287 11.03 -23.49 4.77
CA ASN A 287 11.40 -24.89 4.96
C ASN A 287 11.73 -25.49 3.59
N GLY A 288 13.03 -25.47 3.23
CA GLY A 288 13.48 -25.75 1.87
C GLY A 288 12.86 -24.76 0.88
N GLU A 289 12.26 -25.26 -0.18
CA GLU A 289 11.59 -24.48 -1.23
C GLU A 289 10.12 -24.11 -0.90
N LYS A 290 9.72 -24.22 0.36
CA LYS A 290 8.35 -23.92 0.81
C LYS A 290 8.35 -22.89 1.90
N ILE A 291 7.38 -22.01 1.90
CA ILE A 291 7.08 -21.13 3.02
C ILE A 291 6.48 -22.00 4.14
N ALA A 292 7.04 -21.89 5.34
CA ALA A 292 6.50 -22.51 6.55
C ALA A 292 5.56 -21.55 7.28
N SER A 293 5.94 -20.27 7.39
CA SER A 293 5.12 -19.23 7.99
C SER A 293 5.44 -17.84 7.46
N VAL A 294 4.48 -16.94 7.59
CA VAL A 294 4.61 -15.50 7.33
C VAL A 294 4.45 -14.77 8.65
N SER A 295 5.35 -13.84 8.95
CA SER A 295 5.21 -12.91 10.06
C SER A 295 4.73 -11.55 9.59
N ALA A 296 3.83 -10.94 10.35
CA ALA A 296 3.30 -9.61 10.10
C ALA A 296 3.31 -8.77 11.38
N VAL A 297 3.30 -7.45 11.22
CA VAL A 297 3.29 -6.48 12.32
C VAL A 297 2.06 -5.59 12.17
N ASN A 298 1.36 -5.36 13.28
CA ASN A 298 0.25 -4.41 13.30
C ASN A 298 0.77 -2.98 13.14
N ILE A 299 0.20 -2.24 12.20
CA ILE A 299 0.65 -0.87 11.83
C ILE A 299 0.36 0.20 12.89
N GLU A 300 -0.35 -0.14 13.95
CA GLU A 300 -0.67 0.79 15.04
C GLU A 300 -0.06 0.34 16.37
N SER A 301 -0.30 -0.91 16.77
CA SER A 301 0.21 -1.41 18.05
C SER A 301 1.63 -1.97 17.98
N GLY A 302 2.12 -2.30 16.78
CA GLY A 302 3.38 -3.02 16.60
C GLY A 302 3.33 -4.49 17.01
N ASP A 303 2.18 -5.03 17.43
CA ASP A 303 2.03 -6.44 17.79
C ASP A 303 2.34 -7.34 16.61
N LYS A 304 2.93 -8.48 16.90
CA LYS A 304 3.38 -9.46 15.90
C LYS A 304 2.36 -10.56 15.67
N LEU A 305 2.26 -10.98 14.44
CA LEU A 305 1.43 -12.10 14.01
C LEU A 305 2.31 -13.08 13.24
N MET A 306 2.25 -14.38 13.59
CA MET A 306 2.92 -15.46 12.88
C MET A 306 1.88 -16.45 12.36
N LEU A 307 1.75 -16.58 11.05
CA LEU A 307 0.76 -17.42 10.38
C LEU A 307 1.43 -18.57 9.63
N SER A 308 1.07 -19.79 9.98
CA SER A 308 1.53 -21.01 9.32
C SER A 308 0.42 -21.65 8.48
N ALA A 309 0.80 -22.18 7.31
CA ALA A 309 -0.11 -22.89 6.42
C ALA A 309 0.67 -23.78 5.46
N PRO A 310 0.04 -24.80 4.84
CA PRO A 310 0.63 -25.53 3.72
C PRO A 310 0.69 -24.69 2.43
N LEU A 311 -0.16 -23.67 2.27
CA LEU A 311 -0.32 -22.87 1.07
C LEU A 311 -0.36 -21.37 1.38
N PHE A 312 0.26 -20.57 0.53
CA PHE A 312 0.30 -19.12 0.63
C PHE A 312 -0.06 -18.47 -0.70
N ALA A 313 -0.70 -17.30 -0.66
CA ALA A 313 -0.89 -16.45 -1.82
C ALA A 313 -0.34 -15.05 -1.54
N HIS A 314 0.42 -14.54 -2.51
CA HIS A 314 0.88 -13.18 -2.53
C HIS A 314 -0.07 -12.30 -3.36
N CYS A 315 -0.64 -11.27 -2.72
CA CYS A 315 -1.57 -10.31 -3.33
C CYS A 315 -1.27 -8.85 -2.94
N THR A 316 -0.05 -8.54 -2.44
CA THR A 316 0.28 -7.22 -1.86
C THR A 316 0.49 -6.12 -2.89
N GLY A 317 0.65 -6.47 -4.16
CA GLY A 317 0.93 -5.52 -5.23
C GLY A 317 2.41 -5.08 -5.37
N ASP A 318 3.23 -5.21 -4.32
CA ASP A 318 4.67 -4.87 -4.34
C ASP A 318 5.60 -6.08 -4.20
N ALA A 319 5.05 -7.28 -4.23
CA ALA A 319 5.78 -8.55 -4.14
C ALA A 319 6.57 -8.75 -2.82
N THR A 320 6.07 -8.20 -1.70
CA THR A 320 6.79 -8.25 -0.42
C THR A 320 7.08 -9.69 0.03
N VAL A 321 6.06 -10.55 0.12
CA VAL A 321 6.22 -11.96 0.54
C VAL A 321 7.15 -12.73 -0.40
N VAL A 322 7.11 -12.42 -1.68
CA VAL A 322 7.90 -13.03 -2.74
C VAL A 322 9.39 -12.82 -2.53
N VAL A 323 9.77 -11.57 -2.31
CA VAL A 323 11.17 -11.20 -2.04
C VAL A 323 11.64 -11.82 -0.74
N LEU A 324 10.81 -11.76 0.30
CA LEU A 324 11.12 -12.35 1.61
C LEU A 324 11.27 -13.88 1.54
N ALA A 325 10.57 -14.55 0.63
CA ALA A 325 10.66 -15.99 0.40
C ALA A 325 11.77 -16.40 -0.58
N GLY A 326 12.49 -15.45 -1.18
CA GLY A 326 13.50 -15.74 -2.20
C GLY A 326 12.90 -16.25 -3.52
N ALA A 327 11.64 -15.92 -3.82
CA ALA A 327 11.05 -16.24 -5.11
C ALA A 327 11.59 -15.34 -6.23
N ASP A 328 11.68 -15.88 -7.43
CA ASP A 328 12.18 -15.15 -8.60
C ASP A 328 11.22 -14.03 -9.02
N TRP A 329 11.77 -12.86 -9.33
CA TRP A 329 11.02 -11.69 -9.76
C TRP A 329 11.83 -10.79 -10.70
N CYS A 330 11.15 -9.93 -11.46
CA CYS A 330 11.73 -8.90 -12.29
C CYS A 330 11.04 -7.54 -12.05
N MET A 331 11.66 -6.45 -12.50
CA MET A 331 11.11 -5.08 -12.45
C MET A 331 11.76 -4.25 -13.56
N GLY A 332 11.01 -3.30 -14.13
CA GLY A 332 11.45 -2.53 -15.28
C GLY A 332 10.90 -3.11 -16.57
N ARG A 333 11.41 -2.63 -17.72
CA ARG A 333 10.97 -3.08 -19.04
C ARG A 333 11.99 -4.04 -19.65
N GLU A 334 11.52 -5.15 -20.16
CA GLU A 334 12.29 -6.09 -20.94
C GLU A 334 12.69 -5.45 -22.27
N GLY A 335 13.85 -5.82 -22.82
CA GLY A 335 14.27 -5.41 -24.16
C GLY A 335 13.50 -6.14 -25.25
N LYS A 336 13.37 -5.50 -26.41
CA LYS A 336 12.61 -6.02 -27.55
C LYS A 336 13.06 -7.42 -27.98
N ASP A 337 14.35 -7.69 -27.91
CA ASP A 337 14.92 -8.98 -28.34
C ASP A 337 14.68 -10.11 -27.34
N GLU A 338 14.34 -9.81 -26.08
CA GLU A 338 14.16 -10.81 -25.04
C GLU A 338 12.88 -11.65 -25.24
N PHE A 339 11.77 -10.97 -25.57
CA PHE A 339 10.46 -11.62 -25.80
C PHE A 339 9.89 -11.30 -27.19
N HIS A 340 10.62 -10.58 -28.04
CA HIS A 340 10.22 -10.14 -29.37
C HIS A 340 8.96 -9.25 -29.36
N GLU A 341 8.80 -8.46 -28.31
CA GLU A 341 7.65 -7.60 -28.11
C GLU A 341 7.76 -6.29 -28.90
N ARG A 342 6.68 -5.92 -29.59
CA ARG A 342 6.61 -4.73 -30.43
C ARG A 342 6.68 -3.43 -29.63
N TYR A 343 6.12 -3.45 -28.40
CA TYR A 343 6.00 -2.29 -27.53
C TYR A 343 7.07 -2.22 -26.44
N ALA A 344 7.97 -3.19 -26.40
CA ALA A 344 9.16 -3.13 -25.57
C ALA A 344 10.17 -2.13 -26.14
N PRO A 345 11.01 -1.49 -25.29
CA PRO A 345 12.14 -0.67 -25.74
C PRO A 345 13.19 -1.54 -26.43
N ASP A 346 14.04 -0.92 -27.28
CA ASP A 346 15.12 -1.66 -27.95
C ASP A 346 16.13 -2.25 -26.96
N VAL A 347 16.37 -1.59 -25.83
CA VAL A 347 17.26 -2.03 -24.76
C VAL A 347 16.47 -2.08 -23.45
N PRO A 348 16.64 -3.13 -22.61
CA PRO A 348 15.95 -3.19 -21.33
C PRO A 348 16.33 -2.02 -20.42
N ASP A 349 15.37 -1.54 -19.64
CA ASP A 349 15.58 -0.43 -18.71
C ASP A 349 14.77 -0.61 -17.40
N PHE A 350 14.97 0.32 -16.46
CA PHE A 350 14.30 0.29 -15.17
C PHE A 350 12.99 1.08 -15.12
N MET A 351 12.50 1.57 -16.26
CA MET A 351 11.24 2.30 -16.31
C MET A 351 10.08 1.37 -15.95
N THR A 352 9.14 1.90 -15.17
CA THR A 352 7.88 1.26 -14.84
C THR A 352 6.73 2.22 -15.10
N MET A 353 5.51 1.73 -15.11
CA MET A 353 4.37 2.62 -14.91
C MET A 353 4.45 3.20 -13.48
N GLY A 354 4.13 4.47 -13.34
CA GLY A 354 4.32 5.21 -12.10
C GLY A 354 3.20 5.02 -11.06
N ALA A 355 3.18 5.94 -10.10
CA ALA A 355 2.17 6.00 -9.07
C ALA A 355 1.41 7.33 -9.16
N SER A 356 0.07 7.28 -8.99
CA SER A 356 -0.78 8.48 -9.03
C SER A 356 -1.06 9.02 -7.64
N VAL A 357 -0.89 10.34 -7.51
CA VAL A 357 -1.44 11.12 -6.42
C VAL A 357 -2.65 11.88 -6.94
N GLN A 358 -3.81 11.25 -6.83
CA GLN A 358 -5.07 11.83 -7.30
C GLN A 358 -5.57 12.90 -6.32
N TRP A 359 -6.36 13.85 -6.84
CA TRP A 359 -6.92 14.93 -6.05
C TRP A 359 -8.15 15.55 -6.71
N TYR A 360 -8.96 16.25 -5.93
CA TYR A 360 -10.04 17.11 -6.46
C TYR A 360 -10.27 18.33 -5.58
N SER A 361 -10.86 19.37 -6.19
CA SER A 361 -11.34 20.54 -5.49
C SER A 361 -12.86 20.52 -5.33
N VAL A 362 -13.34 21.17 -4.29
CA VAL A 362 -14.77 21.37 -4.02
C VAL A 362 -15.08 22.87 -3.93
N GLU A 363 -16.35 23.21 -3.98
CA GLU A 363 -16.80 24.57 -3.70
C GLU A 363 -16.46 24.97 -2.26
N GLY A 364 -16.02 26.21 -2.08
CA GLY A 364 -15.66 26.77 -0.79
C GLY A 364 -14.61 27.86 -0.92
N LYS A 365 -14.86 28.98 -0.23
CA LYS A 365 -13.90 30.09 -0.17
C LYS A 365 -12.80 29.77 0.81
N GLU A 366 -11.57 29.71 0.32
CA GLU A 366 -10.39 29.44 1.11
C GLU A 366 -9.20 30.22 0.53
N LYS A 367 -8.42 30.83 1.41
CA LYS A 367 -7.09 31.34 1.04
C LYS A 367 -6.11 30.16 1.11
N PHE A 368 -5.53 29.79 -0.01
CA PHE A 368 -4.50 28.76 -0.01
C PHE A 368 -3.14 29.42 0.25
N PRO A 369 -2.32 28.91 1.18
CA PRO A 369 -0.99 29.45 1.44
C PRO A 369 -0.08 29.39 0.22
N GLU A 370 0.88 30.30 0.15
CA GLU A 370 1.98 30.20 -0.81
C GLU A 370 2.76 28.89 -0.60
N PHE A 371 2.93 28.13 -1.68
CA PHE A 371 3.64 26.86 -1.64
C PHE A 371 4.75 26.86 -2.69
N LYS A 372 5.97 27.20 -2.28
CA LYS A 372 7.15 27.38 -3.15
C LYS A 372 8.32 26.50 -2.70
N TYR A 373 8.15 25.18 -2.82
CA TYR A 373 9.10 24.19 -2.32
C TYR A 373 9.67 23.29 -3.42
N GLY A 374 10.21 23.92 -4.50
CA GLY A 374 10.97 23.22 -5.53
C GLY A 374 10.24 22.98 -6.84
N MET A 375 9.01 23.48 -7.00
CA MET A 375 8.29 23.53 -8.29
C MET A 375 7.98 24.97 -8.65
N ASN A 376 8.28 25.35 -9.90
CA ASN A 376 8.01 26.70 -10.41
C ASN A 376 6.97 26.61 -11.51
N PHE A 377 5.72 26.85 -11.15
CA PHE A 377 4.60 26.99 -12.09
C PHE A 377 4.46 28.41 -12.61
N ASN A 378 3.95 28.51 -13.83
CA ASN A 378 3.50 29.74 -14.48
C ASN A 378 2.28 29.41 -15.35
N ASP A 379 1.66 30.39 -15.99
CA ASP A 379 0.44 30.15 -16.78
C ASP A 379 0.66 29.32 -18.05
N SER A 380 1.91 29.15 -18.50
CA SER A 380 2.23 28.31 -19.65
C SER A 380 2.47 26.82 -19.32
N ASN A 381 2.78 26.50 -18.04
CA ASN A 381 3.13 25.15 -17.63
C ASN A 381 2.27 24.59 -16.49
N CYS A 382 1.35 25.40 -15.93
CA CYS A 382 0.41 24.95 -14.91
C CYS A 382 -0.74 24.13 -15.52
N GLU A 383 -1.28 23.21 -14.72
CA GLU A 383 -2.45 22.43 -15.09
C GLU A 383 -3.73 23.15 -14.62
N GLN A 384 -4.48 23.74 -15.56
CA GLN A 384 -5.66 24.55 -15.29
C GLN A 384 -6.93 23.69 -15.08
N VAL A 385 -6.89 22.78 -14.12
CA VAL A 385 -7.93 21.79 -13.82
C VAL A 385 -8.48 21.95 -12.40
N LEU A 386 -9.65 21.36 -12.14
CA LEU A 386 -10.29 21.33 -10.83
C LEU A 386 -10.08 20.01 -10.09
N MET A 387 -9.55 19.02 -10.80
CA MET A 387 -9.20 17.70 -10.27
C MET A 387 -8.08 17.08 -11.09
N GLY A 388 -7.32 16.20 -10.46
CA GLY A 388 -6.30 15.37 -11.09
C GLY A 388 -6.62 13.90 -10.83
N GLU A 389 -6.93 13.19 -11.91
CA GLU A 389 -7.20 11.76 -11.88
C GLU A 389 -5.91 10.95 -12.05
N TRP A 390 -6.05 9.75 -12.57
CA TRP A 390 -4.97 8.80 -12.79
C TRP A 390 -3.80 9.30 -13.62
N THR A 391 -3.97 10.32 -14.47
CA THR A 391 -2.89 10.93 -15.26
C THR A 391 -1.92 11.77 -14.44
N TRP A 392 -2.26 12.14 -13.22
CA TRP A 392 -1.33 12.77 -12.27
C TRP A 392 -0.42 11.68 -11.69
N GLU A 393 0.58 11.31 -12.45
CA GLU A 393 1.42 10.13 -12.25
C GLU A 393 2.89 10.50 -12.22
N THR A 394 3.59 10.01 -11.21
CA THR A 394 5.00 10.32 -10.92
C THR A 394 5.84 9.06 -10.82
N GLY A 395 7.14 9.22 -10.98
CA GLY A 395 8.12 8.19 -10.67
C GLY A 395 8.26 7.06 -11.69
N MET A 396 7.88 7.28 -12.94
CA MET A 396 8.04 6.25 -13.99
C MET A 396 9.52 5.84 -14.20
N ASN A 397 10.46 6.75 -13.99
CA ASN A 397 11.90 6.55 -14.08
C ASN A 397 12.57 6.31 -12.70
N ARG A 398 11.81 5.91 -11.68
CA ARG A 398 12.29 5.70 -10.32
C ARG A 398 11.94 4.30 -9.82
N ASN A 399 12.71 3.82 -8.86
CA ASN A 399 12.42 2.54 -8.22
C ASN A 399 11.15 2.63 -7.35
N GLN A 400 10.09 1.93 -7.75
CA GLN A 400 8.77 1.94 -7.09
C GLN A 400 8.77 1.38 -5.67
N ILE A 401 9.87 0.79 -5.21
CA ILE A 401 10.04 0.24 -3.86
C ILE A 401 10.93 1.13 -3.02
N THR A 402 12.21 1.29 -3.42
CA THR A 402 13.21 2.00 -2.61
C THR A 402 13.04 3.52 -2.65
N GLN A 403 12.37 4.06 -3.67
CA GLN A 403 12.09 5.49 -3.81
C GLN A 403 10.58 5.80 -3.70
N ALA A 404 9.79 4.86 -3.18
CA ALA A 404 8.33 4.98 -3.12
C ALA A 404 7.84 6.23 -2.37
N GLU A 405 8.49 6.59 -1.26
CA GLU A 405 8.16 7.80 -0.49
C GLU A 405 8.41 9.06 -1.32
N GLN A 406 9.57 9.18 -1.97
CA GLN A 406 9.88 10.32 -2.83
C GLN A 406 8.93 10.42 -4.04
N ILE A 407 8.50 9.29 -4.61
CA ILE A 407 7.53 9.25 -5.71
C ILE A 407 6.19 9.84 -5.27
N ARG A 408 5.66 9.38 -4.13
CA ARG A 408 4.43 9.90 -3.54
C ARG A 408 4.56 11.38 -3.18
N ASP A 409 5.65 11.74 -2.52
CA ASP A 409 5.90 13.11 -2.06
C ASP A 409 6.00 14.09 -3.22
N TYR A 410 6.65 13.68 -4.31
CA TYR A 410 6.70 14.49 -5.51
C TYR A 410 5.31 14.71 -6.12
N GLY A 411 4.43 13.72 -6.08
CA GLY A 411 3.04 13.86 -6.48
C GLY A 411 2.29 14.90 -5.61
N MET A 412 2.43 14.85 -4.29
CA MET A 412 1.82 15.85 -3.39
C MET A 412 2.43 17.25 -3.59
N LEU A 413 3.77 17.34 -3.71
CA LEU A 413 4.48 18.59 -4.01
C LEU A 413 3.89 19.26 -5.25
N THR A 414 3.67 18.48 -6.31
CA THR A 414 3.13 18.97 -7.57
C THR A 414 1.70 19.48 -7.43
N VAL A 415 0.84 18.74 -6.72
CA VAL A 415 -0.55 19.15 -6.47
C VAL A 415 -0.59 20.48 -5.72
N TYR A 416 0.15 20.60 -4.61
CA TYR A 416 0.16 21.83 -3.79
C TYR A 416 0.78 23.02 -4.53
N SER A 417 1.87 22.80 -5.27
CA SER A 417 2.52 23.86 -6.03
C SER A 417 1.63 24.38 -7.15
N ASN A 418 1.00 23.47 -7.92
CA ASN A 418 0.07 23.84 -8.98
C ASN A 418 -1.17 24.55 -8.41
N TRP A 419 -1.75 24.03 -7.34
CA TRP A 419 -2.93 24.64 -6.70
C TRP A 419 -2.61 26.00 -6.11
N SER A 420 -1.44 26.18 -5.48
CA SER A 420 -0.96 27.48 -4.98
C SER A 420 -0.82 28.50 -6.12
N TRP A 421 -0.27 28.07 -7.27
CA TRP A 421 -0.19 28.93 -8.45
C TRP A 421 -1.56 29.37 -8.94
N LEU A 422 -2.48 28.41 -9.14
CA LEU A 422 -3.83 28.68 -9.64
C LEU A 422 -4.63 29.63 -8.72
N LYS A 423 -4.48 29.51 -7.40
CA LYS A 423 -5.18 30.32 -6.41
C LYS A 423 -4.61 31.74 -6.29
N ASN A 424 -3.29 31.91 -6.37
CA ASN A 424 -2.62 33.12 -5.95
C ASN A 424 -2.08 33.95 -7.13
N HIS A 425 -1.63 33.31 -8.21
CA HIS A 425 -0.83 33.97 -9.25
C HIS A 425 -1.42 33.89 -10.66
N SER A 426 -2.15 32.83 -11.01
CA SER A 426 -2.66 32.61 -12.37
C SER A 426 -3.53 33.79 -12.85
N ASP A 427 -3.42 34.11 -14.12
CA ASP A 427 -4.31 35.04 -14.80
C ASP A 427 -5.79 34.64 -14.68
N LYS A 428 -6.04 33.33 -14.48
CA LYS A 428 -7.38 32.75 -14.28
C LYS A 428 -7.75 32.52 -12.81
N LYS A 429 -7.03 33.11 -11.85
CA LYS A 429 -7.28 32.90 -10.40
C LYS A 429 -8.71 33.15 -9.96
N ALA A 430 -9.46 34.02 -10.65
CA ALA A 430 -10.87 34.24 -10.38
C ALA A 430 -11.72 32.95 -10.48
N LYS A 431 -11.38 32.05 -11.42
CA LYS A 431 -12.04 30.74 -11.58
C LYS A 431 -11.86 29.83 -10.37
N TYR A 432 -10.78 30.03 -9.61
CA TYR A 432 -10.40 29.18 -8.47
C TYR A 432 -10.72 29.85 -7.12
N SER A 433 -11.21 31.10 -7.10
CA SER A 433 -11.47 31.88 -5.88
C SER A 433 -12.44 31.17 -4.92
N ASP A 434 -13.51 30.59 -5.47
CA ASP A 434 -14.56 29.88 -4.72
C ASP A 434 -14.34 28.37 -4.64
N ARG A 435 -13.08 27.93 -4.79
CA ARG A 435 -12.68 26.52 -4.72
C ARG A 435 -11.66 26.30 -3.61
N LYS A 436 -11.71 25.09 -3.01
CA LYS A 436 -10.69 24.59 -2.08
C LYS A 436 -10.36 23.14 -2.39
N LEU A 437 -9.20 22.67 -1.95
CA LEU A 437 -8.87 21.24 -2.03
C LEU A 437 -9.87 20.45 -1.18
N GLY A 438 -10.55 19.51 -1.80
CA GLY A 438 -11.49 18.62 -1.13
C GLY A 438 -10.83 17.34 -0.67
N TRP A 439 -9.84 16.90 -1.40
CA TRP A 439 -9.04 15.72 -1.10
C TRP A 439 -7.79 15.67 -1.98
N VAL A 440 -6.70 15.20 -1.40
CA VAL A 440 -5.44 14.83 -2.06
C VAL A 440 -5.06 13.44 -1.55
N ALA A 441 -4.64 12.54 -2.42
CA ALA A 441 -4.22 11.22 -2.00
C ALA A 441 -2.86 11.30 -1.28
N TYR A 442 -2.78 10.82 -0.04
CA TYR A 442 -1.51 10.54 0.62
C TYR A 442 -1.08 9.07 0.44
N VAL A 443 -2.00 8.22 0.00
CA VAL A 443 -1.70 6.85 -0.44
C VAL A 443 -1.61 6.83 -1.96
N ALA A 444 -0.41 6.58 -2.48
CA ALA A 444 -0.18 6.58 -3.92
C ALA A 444 -0.77 5.36 -4.62
N GLY A 445 -1.48 5.58 -5.71
CA GLY A 445 -2.05 4.53 -6.55
C GLY A 445 -1.01 3.94 -7.51
N LYS A 446 -0.26 2.93 -7.06
CA LYS A 446 0.76 2.26 -7.87
C LYS A 446 0.14 1.38 -8.95
N ARG A 447 0.73 1.38 -10.14
CA ARG A 447 0.35 0.52 -11.28
C ARG A 447 1.26 -0.67 -11.45
N GLU A 448 2.53 -0.47 -11.23
CA GLU A 448 3.57 -1.46 -11.43
C GLU A 448 4.59 -1.39 -10.31
N SER A 449 5.25 -2.52 -10.07
CA SER A 449 6.46 -2.66 -9.29
C SER A 449 7.15 -3.98 -9.69
N ARG A 450 7.47 -4.86 -8.75
CA ARG A 450 8.02 -6.18 -9.05
C ARG A 450 6.94 -7.08 -9.67
N ARG A 451 7.33 -7.87 -10.68
CA ARG A 451 6.54 -8.95 -11.29
C ARG A 451 7.20 -10.28 -10.94
N LEU A 452 6.41 -11.28 -10.57
CA LEU A 452 6.92 -12.59 -10.22
C LEU A 452 7.17 -13.45 -11.47
N MET A 453 8.02 -14.46 -11.30
CA MET A 453 8.28 -15.42 -12.34
C MET A 453 7.61 -16.76 -12.00
N GLY A 454 6.61 -17.10 -12.83
CA GLY A 454 5.93 -18.40 -12.83
C GLY A 454 6.58 -19.39 -13.79
N ASP A 455 5.94 -20.55 -13.97
CA ASP A 455 6.35 -21.53 -14.97
C ASP A 455 6.10 -21.06 -16.41
N TYR A 456 5.31 -20.01 -16.58
CA TYR A 456 5.08 -19.32 -17.84
C TYR A 456 5.12 -17.80 -17.60
N ILE A 457 5.67 -17.05 -18.54
CA ILE A 457 5.68 -15.59 -18.55
C ILE A 457 4.79 -15.15 -19.72
N LEU A 458 3.64 -14.56 -19.43
CA LEU A 458 2.74 -14.04 -20.46
C LEU A 458 3.39 -12.84 -21.15
N LYS A 459 3.32 -12.79 -22.47
CA LYS A 459 3.94 -11.77 -23.31
C LYS A 459 2.98 -11.21 -24.35
N GLU A 460 3.37 -10.15 -25.04
CA GLU A 460 2.55 -9.45 -26.05
C GLU A 460 2.00 -10.38 -27.13
N ASP A 461 2.82 -11.29 -27.66
CA ASP A 461 2.41 -12.21 -28.72
C ASP A 461 1.28 -13.15 -28.29
N ASP A 462 1.28 -13.60 -27.04
CA ASP A 462 0.19 -14.42 -26.49
C ASP A 462 -1.16 -13.67 -26.56
N ILE A 463 -1.12 -12.37 -26.30
CA ILE A 463 -2.29 -11.48 -26.29
C ILE A 463 -2.73 -11.17 -27.72
N LEU A 464 -1.84 -10.68 -28.56
CA LEU A 464 -2.17 -10.19 -29.90
C LEU A 464 -2.50 -11.30 -30.90
N LYS A 465 -1.88 -12.48 -30.74
CA LYS A 465 -2.13 -13.65 -31.57
C LYS A 465 -3.17 -14.60 -30.97
N ASN A 466 -3.67 -14.29 -29.76
CA ASN A 466 -4.57 -15.15 -29.01
C ASN A 466 -4.07 -16.60 -28.95
N VAL A 467 -2.83 -16.77 -28.44
CA VAL A 467 -2.18 -18.07 -28.39
C VAL A 467 -2.97 -19.01 -27.50
N TYR A 468 -3.20 -20.22 -27.99
CA TYR A 468 -3.88 -21.25 -27.21
C TYR A 468 -2.99 -21.77 -26.08
N HIS A 469 -3.52 -21.83 -24.88
CA HIS A 469 -2.91 -22.43 -23.71
C HIS A 469 -3.79 -23.57 -23.19
N GLU A 470 -3.23 -24.76 -23.05
CA GLU A 470 -3.98 -25.89 -22.48
C GLU A 470 -4.47 -25.62 -21.07
N ASP A 471 -3.76 -24.78 -20.32
CA ASP A 471 -4.05 -24.35 -18.96
C ASP A 471 -4.68 -22.94 -18.90
N ALA A 472 -5.38 -22.53 -19.97
CA ALA A 472 -6.13 -21.29 -19.99
C ALA A 472 -7.01 -21.16 -18.74
N SER A 473 -6.85 -20.06 -18.01
CA SER A 473 -7.57 -19.79 -16.76
C SER A 473 -8.63 -18.72 -16.96
N PHE A 474 -8.34 -17.45 -16.76
CA PHE A 474 -9.26 -16.35 -17.02
C PHE A 474 -8.97 -15.70 -18.37
N SER A 475 -10.01 -15.08 -18.94
CA SER A 475 -9.89 -14.30 -20.18
C SER A 475 -10.18 -12.83 -19.92
N THR A 476 -9.57 -11.94 -20.69
CA THR A 476 -9.82 -10.50 -20.61
C THR A 476 -9.65 -9.83 -21.98
N THR A 477 -10.21 -8.62 -22.12
CA THR A 477 -10.10 -7.78 -23.32
C THR A 477 -9.61 -6.38 -22.99
N TRP A 478 -9.14 -6.13 -21.77
CA TRP A 478 -8.60 -4.80 -21.46
C TRP A 478 -7.46 -4.48 -22.42
N SER A 479 -7.41 -3.23 -22.89
CA SER A 479 -6.35 -2.79 -23.81
C SER A 479 -4.96 -2.98 -23.21
N ILE A 480 -3.94 -3.16 -24.06
CA ILE A 480 -2.55 -3.00 -23.63
C ILE A 480 -2.38 -1.50 -23.33
N ASP A 481 -2.47 -1.16 -22.06
CA ASP A 481 -2.52 0.20 -21.53
C ASP A 481 -1.20 0.51 -20.83
N LEU A 482 -0.23 1.00 -21.60
CA LEU A 482 1.09 1.39 -21.12
C LEU A 482 1.13 2.89 -20.89
N HIS A 483 1.77 3.30 -19.81
CA HIS A 483 1.91 4.68 -19.39
C HIS A 483 3.32 5.18 -19.67
N PHE A 484 3.39 6.37 -20.24
CA PHE A 484 4.64 7.08 -20.54
C PHE A 484 4.56 8.51 -20.01
N PRO A 485 5.69 9.20 -19.80
CA PRO A 485 5.69 10.63 -19.55
C PRO A 485 4.91 11.37 -20.64
N ASP A 486 4.00 12.26 -20.26
CA ASP A 486 3.31 13.13 -21.20
C ASP A 486 4.35 14.04 -21.90
N SER A 487 4.28 14.17 -23.22
CA SER A 487 5.31 14.87 -24.00
C SER A 487 5.44 16.35 -23.67
N LEU A 488 4.33 17.04 -23.44
CA LEU A 488 4.35 18.45 -23.06
C LEU A 488 4.85 18.63 -21.62
N ASN A 489 4.42 17.72 -20.73
CA ASN A 489 4.88 17.71 -19.36
C ASN A 489 6.38 17.39 -19.27
N HIS A 490 6.89 16.49 -20.12
CA HIS A 490 8.33 16.21 -20.25
C HIS A 490 9.14 17.44 -20.70
N VAL A 491 8.65 18.19 -21.68
CA VAL A 491 9.31 19.43 -22.15
C VAL A 491 9.40 20.47 -21.03
N ASN A 492 8.35 20.63 -20.24
CA ASN A 492 8.30 21.60 -19.17
C ASN A 492 9.03 21.17 -17.89
N PHE A 493 9.10 19.86 -17.62
CA PHE A 493 9.66 19.29 -16.38
C PHE A 493 10.52 18.04 -16.66
N PRO A 494 11.60 18.15 -17.45
CA PRO A 494 12.42 17.01 -17.87
C PRO A 494 13.02 16.29 -16.66
N GLY A 495 12.77 14.97 -16.56
CA GLY A 495 13.19 14.12 -15.43
C GLY A 495 12.42 14.34 -14.13
N ARG A 496 11.41 15.22 -14.19
CA ARG A 496 10.49 15.57 -13.10
C ARG A 496 9.04 15.60 -13.58
N GLU A 497 8.70 14.71 -14.48
CA GLU A 497 7.36 14.58 -15.02
C GLU A 497 6.38 14.16 -13.92
N PHE A 498 5.19 14.72 -13.97
CA PHE A 498 4.09 14.41 -13.05
C PHE A 498 2.78 14.09 -13.75
N LYS A 499 2.84 13.98 -15.08
CA LYS A 499 1.72 13.54 -15.90
C LYS A 499 2.15 12.43 -16.84
N SER A 500 1.23 11.51 -17.04
CA SER A 500 1.35 10.43 -18.01
C SER A 500 0.40 10.61 -19.18
N ALA A 501 0.87 10.14 -20.33
CA ALA A 501 0.07 9.79 -21.48
C ALA A 501 0.00 8.28 -21.62
N THR A 502 -1.00 7.78 -22.32
CA THR A 502 -1.19 6.35 -22.54
C THR A 502 -1.37 6.02 -24.01
N ASN A 503 -0.86 4.87 -24.41
CA ASN A 503 -1.17 4.25 -25.68
C ASN A 503 -2.12 3.08 -25.44
N HIS A 504 -3.42 3.33 -25.53
CA HIS A 504 -4.42 2.26 -25.45
C HIS A 504 -4.44 1.48 -26.76
N ARG A 505 -4.01 0.23 -26.70
CA ARG A 505 -4.17 -0.70 -27.81
C ARG A 505 -5.35 -1.61 -27.54
N LEU A 506 -6.46 -1.28 -28.17
CA LEU A 506 -7.70 -2.04 -28.05
C LEU A 506 -7.51 -3.46 -28.58
N LEU A 507 -7.99 -4.42 -27.82
CA LEU A 507 -8.02 -5.83 -28.21
C LEU A 507 -9.36 -6.14 -28.85
N LYS A 508 -9.33 -6.77 -30.03
CA LYS A 508 -10.54 -7.09 -30.80
C LYS A 508 -11.30 -8.29 -30.24
N GLN A 509 -10.64 -9.15 -29.48
CA GLN A 509 -11.23 -10.36 -28.90
C GLN A 509 -10.58 -10.69 -27.56
N PRO A 510 -11.27 -11.46 -26.68
CA PRO A 510 -10.68 -11.95 -25.46
C PRO A 510 -9.47 -12.83 -25.74
N TYR A 511 -8.45 -12.72 -24.89
CA TYR A 511 -7.32 -13.64 -24.84
C TYR A 511 -7.27 -14.32 -23.48
N ASP A 512 -6.64 -15.49 -23.42
CA ASP A 512 -6.55 -16.30 -22.23
C ASP A 512 -5.21 -16.12 -21.52
N VAL A 513 -5.23 -16.16 -20.19
CA VAL A 513 -4.03 -16.16 -19.36
C VAL A 513 -3.83 -17.54 -18.76
N PRO A 514 -2.65 -18.18 -18.96
CA PRO A 514 -2.41 -19.52 -18.45
C PRO A 514 -2.30 -19.57 -16.92
N TYR A 515 -2.77 -20.65 -16.32
CA TYR A 515 -2.67 -20.90 -14.88
C TYR A 515 -1.23 -20.87 -14.38
N ARG A 516 -0.28 -21.29 -15.21
CA ARG A 516 1.18 -21.26 -14.92
C ARG A 516 1.73 -19.86 -14.65
N CYS A 517 0.98 -18.80 -14.94
CA CYS A 517 1.32 -17.42 -14.57
C CYS A 517 0.93 -17.08 -13.12
N LEU A 518 0.23 -17.96 -12.38
CA LEU A 518 -0.38 -17.67 -11.10
C LEU A 518 0.29 -18.37 -9.90
N TYR A 519 1.43 -19.00 -10.08
CA TYR A 519 2.24 -19.58 -9.01
C TYR A 519 3.74 -19.42 -9.27
N SER A 520 4.52 -19.39 -8.18
CA SER A 520 5.98 -19.22 -8.26
C SER A 520 6.66 -20.45 -8.89
N ARG A 521 7.67 -20.18 -9.73
CA ARG A 521 8.47 -21.26 -10.35
C ARG A 521 9.43 -21.95 -9.39
N ASN A 522 9.89 -21.27 -8.33
CA ASN A 522 10.92 -21.77 -7.41
C ASN A 522 10.48 -21.82 -5.94
N VAL A 523 9.35 -21.21 -5.54
CA VAL A 523 8.75 -21.38 -4.21
C VAL A 523 7.48 -22.22 -4.36
N ASN A 524 7.57 -23.49 -4.00
CA ASN A 524 6.64 -24.53 -4.43
C ASN A 524 5.21 -24.42 -3.90
N ASN A 525 4.97 -23.71 -2.79
CA ASN A 525 3.65 -23.54 -2.17
C ASN A 525 3.14 -22.09 -2.22
N LEU A 526 3.70 -21.26 -3.13
CA LEU A 526 3.36 -19.85 -3.27
C LEU A 526 2.55 -19.62 -4.54
N PHE A 527 1.31 -19.17 -4.37
CA PHE A 527 0.47 -18.59 -5.41
C PHE A 527 0.66 -17.08 -5.52
N MET A 528 0.21 -16.52 -6.61
CA MET A 528 0.24 -15.08 -6.87
C MET A 528 -1.01 -14.62 -7.62
N ALA A 529 -1.57 -13.49 -7.18
CA ALA A 529 -2.65 -12.80 -7.87
C ALA A 529 -2.53 -11.29 -7.65
N GLY A 530 -2.94 -10.51 -8.63
CA GLY A 530 -2.80 -9.07 -8.63
C GLY A 530 -1.96 -8.59 -9.82
N ARG A 531 -1.45 -7.37 -9.75
CA ARG A 531 -0.58 -6.82 -10.79
C ARG A 531 0.80 -7.51 -10.89
N ASN A 532 1.12 -8.38 -9.94
CA ASN A 532 2.44 -9.02 -9.80
C ASN A 532 2.53 -10.42 -10.41
N ILE A 533 1.56 -10.90 -11.16
CA ILE A 533 1.63 -12.21 -11.79
C ILE A 533 2.75 -12.29 -12.82
N SER A 534 3.02 -13.50 -13.32
CA SER A 534 4.13 -13.75 -14.24
C SER A 534 3.82 -13.25 -15.65
N VAL A 535 4.23 -12.01 -15.92
CA VAL A 535 3.98 -11.30 -17.19
C VAL A 535 5.14 -10.37 -17.52
N THR A 536 5.34 -10.04 -18.79
CA THR A 536 6.23 -8.95 -19.22
C THR A 536 5.63 -7.59 -18.86
N HIS A 537 6.45 -6.52 -18.93
CA HIS A 537 5.95 -5.15 -18.77
C HIS A 537 4.81 -4.83 -19.74
N VAL A 538 4.92 -5.27 -20.99
CA VAL A 538 3.89 -5.04 -22.02
C VAL A 538 2.60 -5.77 -21.68
N ALA A 539 2.70 -7.05 -21.35
CA ALA A 539 1.52 -7.85 -20.99
C ALA A 539 0.87 -7.39 -19.68
N LEU A 540 1.63 -6.82 -18.74
CA LEU A 540 1.09 -6.21 -17.53
C LEU A 540 0.06 -5.11 -17.85
N GLY A 541 0.26 -4.35 -18.93
CA GLY A 541 -0.65 -3.27 -19.35
C GLY A 541 -2.11 -3.68 -19.39
N THR A 542 -2.40 -4.94 -19.72
CA THR A 542 -3.78 -5.44 -19.82
C THR A 542 -4.23 -6.29 -18.64
N THR A 543 -3.31 -6.93 -17.90
CA THR A 543 -3.66 -7.88 -16.82
C THR A 543 -3.82 -7.24 -15.45
N ARG A 544 -3.36 -5.98 -15.25
CA ARG A 544 -3.27 -5.30 -13.95
C ARG A 544 -4.56 -4.68 -13.44
N VAL A 545 -5.58 -4.52 -14.28
CA VAL A 545 -6.83 -3.86 -13.88
C VAL A 545 -7.60 -4.70 -12.88
N MET A 546 -8.29 -4.05 -11.94
CA MET A 546 -8.71 -4.70 -10.70
C MET A 546 -9.76 -5.80 -10.87
N ARG A 547 -10.70 -5.69 -11.81
CA ARG A 547 -11.65 -6.79 -12.08
C ARG A 547 -10.93 -8.00 -12.68
N THR A 548 -9.94 -7.78 -13.53
CA THR A 548 -9.08 -8.86 -14.04
C THR A 548 -8.30 -9.52 -12.92
N THR A 549 -7.70 -8.72 -12.01
CA THR A 549 -6.98 -9.29 -10.85
C THR A 549 -7.90 -10.02 -9.88
N GLY A 550 -9.17 -9.66 -9.80
CA GLY A 550 -10.17 -10.40 -9.05
C GLY A 550 -10.42 -11.81 -9.61
N MET A 551 -10.52 -11.96 -10.94
CA MET A 551 -10.60 -13.28 -11.59
C MET A 551 -9.34 -14.12 -11.31
N GLN A 552 -8.15 -13.52 -11.31
CA GLN A 552 -6.91 -14.21 -10.89
C GLN A 552 -7.04 -14.78 -9.47
N GLY A 553 -7.56 -13.96 -8.54
CA GLY A 553 -7.83 -14.39 -7.17
C GLY A 553 -8.79 -15.57 -7.09
N GLU A 554 -9.88 -15.55 -7.86
CA GLU A 554 -10.83 -16.67 -7.92
C GLU A 554 -10.13 -17.97 -8.38
N VAL A 555 -9.31 -17.91 -9.43
CA VAL A 555 -8.54 -19.08 -9.93
C VAL A 555 -7.58 -19.59 -8.86
N VAL A 556 -6.85 -18.71 -8.19
CA VAL A 556 -5.93 -19.07 -7.10
C VAL A 556 -6.66 -19.74 -5.94
N GLY A 557 -7.82 -19.21 -5.53
CA GLY A 557 -8.64 -19.83 -4.48
C GLY A 557 -9.15 -21.22 -4.86
N MET A 558 -9.58 -21.40 -6.11
CA MET A 558 -9.99 -22.71 -6.65
C MET A 558 -8.82 -23.71 -6.67
N ALA A 559 -7.66 -23.28 -7.17
CA ALA A 559 -6.47 -24.12 -7.20
C ALA A 559 -6.00 -24.51 -5.79
N ALA A 560 -6.04 -23.59 -4.84
CA ALA A 560 -5.73 -23.87 -3.43
C ALA A 560 -6.66 -24.95 -2.84
N SER A 561 -7.94 -24.95 -3.20
CA SER A 561 -8.88 -25.98 -2.77
C SER A 561 -8.54 -27.38 -3.34
N LEU A 562 -8.11 -27.43 -4.58
CA LEU A 562 -7.64 -28.67 -5.20
C LEU A 562 -6.31 -29.15 -4.60
N CYS A 563 -5.41 -28.23 -4.27
CA CYS A 563 -4.18 -28.58 -3.53
C CYS A 563 -4.50 -29.28 -2.21
N LYS A 564 -5.44 -28.74 -1.43
CA LYS A 564 -5.89 -29.37 -0.18
C LYS A 564 -6.56 -30.72 -0.44
N LYS A 565 -7.51 -30.77 -1.38
CA LYS A 565 -8.28 -31.98 -1.72
C LYS A 565 -7.40 -33.15 -2.09
N HIS A 566 -6.36 -32.90 -2.91
CA HIS A 566 -5.51 -33.93 -3.49
C HIS A 566 -4.11 -34.02 -2.84
N SER A 567 -3.87 -33.22 -1.79
CA SER A 567 -2.56 -33.15 -1.11
C SER A 567 -1.40 -32.85 -2.07
N VAL A 568 -1.62 -31.96 -3.03
CA VAL A 568 -0.62 -31.52 -4.02
C VAL A 568 -0.27 -30.04 -3.85
N LEU A 569 0.80 -29.60 -4.50
CA LEU A 569 1.24 -28.22 -4.57
C LEU A 569 0.70 -27.54 -5.85
N PRO A 570 0.78 -26.19 -5.98
CA PRO A 570 0.26 -25.46 -7.13
C PRO A 570 0.59 -26.07 -8.50
N ARG A 571 1.86 -26.42 -8.75
CA ARG A 571 2.29 -27.07 -10.00
C ARG A 571 1.65 -28.46 -10.20
N GLY A 572 1.31 -29.15 -9.12
CA GLY A 572 0.61 -30.44 -9.16
C GLY A 572 -0.81 -30.32 -9.69
N VAL A 573 -1.48 -29.19 -9.45
CA VAL A 573 -2.82 -28.91 -10.03
C VAL A 573 -2.72 -28.81 -11.55
N TYR A 574 -1.73 -28.10 -12.08
CA TYR A 574 -1.47 -28.05 -13.52
C TYR A 574 -1.22 -29.44 -14.10
N ARG A 575 -0.34 -30.24 -13.46
CA ARG A 575 0.10 -31.52 -14.01
C ARG A 575 -0.96 -32.61 -13.99
N SER A 576 -1.85 -32.60 -12.99
CA SER A 576 -2.72 -33.77 -12.74
C SER A 576 -4.20 -33.45 -12.55
N TYR A 577 -4.55 -32.19 -12.24
CA TYR A 577 -5.94 -31.82 -11.87
C TYR A 577 -6.48 -30.62 -12.67
N LEU A 578 -5.85 -30.31 -13.80
CA LEU A 578 -6.29 -29.23 -14.68
C LEU A 578 -7.76 -29.34 -15.14
N PRO A 579 -8.29 -30.52 -15.48
CA PRO A 579 -9.72 -30.67 -15.80
C PRO A 579 -10.65 -30.30 -14.64
N GLU A 580 -10.31 -30.63 -13.39
CA GLU A 580 -11.08 -30.24 -12.22
C GLU A 580 -11.04 -28.71 -12.01
N LEU A 581 -9.87 -28.09 -12.19
CA LEU A 581 -9.73 -26.64 -12.11
C LEU A 581 -10.60 -25.94 -13.16
N LYS A 582 -10.58 -26.43 -14.40
CA LYS A 582 -11.43 -25.91 -15.49
C LYS A 582 -12.93 -26.03 -15.17
N ALA A 583 -13.35 -27.13 -14.61
CA ALA A 583 -14.74 -27.33 -14.19
C ALA A 583 -15.16 -26.33 -13.10
N LEU A 584 -14.30 -26.06 -12.12
CA LEU A 584 -14.56 -25.03 -11.10
C LEU A 584 -14.64 -23.62 -11.70
N MET A 585 -13.73 -23.27 -12.62
CA MET A 585 -13.72 -21.96 -13.28
C MET A 585 -14.96 -21.74 -14.16
N GLN A 586 -15.42 -22.76 -14.89
CA GLN A 586 -16.64 -22.68 -15.69
C GLN A 586 -17.88 -22.48 -14.83
N LYS A 587 -17.96 -23.18 -13.69
CA LYS A 587 -19.06 -23.04 -12.72
C LYS A 587 -19.04 -21.67 -12.05
N GLY A 588 -17.84 -21.21 -11.63
CA GLY A 588 -17.64 -20.02 -10.79
C GLY A 588 -18.12 -20.22 -9.35
N ILE A 589 -17.77 -19.28 -8.48
CA ILE A 589 -18.11 -19.28 -7.05
C ILE A 589 -19.09 -18.16 -6.70
N GLY A 590 -19.10 -17.09 -7.47
CA GLY A 590 -19.99 -15.95 -7.26
C GLY A 590 -21.46 -16.27 -7.55
N LYS A 591 -22.35 -15.54 -6.89
CA LYS A 591 -23.79 -15.63 -7.10
C LYS A 591 -24.17 -15.22 -8.52
N GLN A 592 -25.08 -15.97 -9.15
CA GLN A 592 -25.39 -15.76 -10.58
C GLN A 592 -26.25 -14.51 -10.83
N ASN A 593 -27.14 -14.14 -9.94
CA ASN A 593 -28.16 -13.11 -10.14
C ASN A 593 -27.83 -11.77 -9.49
N VAL A 594 -26.54 -11.46 -9.31
CA VAL A 594 -26.13 -10.15 -8.78
C VAL A 594 -25.95 -9.19 -9.94
N PRO A 595 -26.59 -8.00 -9.94
CA PRO A 595 -26.41 -6.99 -10.98
C PRO A 595 -24.96 -6.55 -11.12
N ASP A 596 -24.51 -6.28 -12.35
CA ASP A 596 -23.24 -5.62 -12.59
C ASP A 596 -23.43 -4.11 -12.58
N ASN A 597 -23.25 -3.50 -11.42
CA ASN A 597 -23.43 -2.06 -11.23
C ASN A 597 -22.28 -1.24 -11.85
N GLN A 598 -21.17 -1.89 -12.21
CA GLN A 598 -19.97 -1.23 -12.73
C GLN A 598 -19.88 -1.26 -14.27
N ASN A 599 -20.83 -1.50 -15.00
CA ASN A 599 -21.00 -1.44 -16.48
C ASN A 599 -19.68 -1.29 -17.31
N TYR A 600 -18.61 -1.98 -16.93
CA TYR A 600 -17.30 -1.97 -17.61
C TYR A 600 -17.10 -3.17 -18.53
N ASN A 601 -18.07 -4.07 -18.61
CA ASN A 601 -18.10 -5.08 -19.66
C ASN A 601 -18.48 -4.38 -20.98
N TYR A 602 -17.53 -3.64 -21.55
CA TYR A 602 -17.66 -3.25 -22.93
C TYR A 602 -17.70 -4.55 -23.74
N THR A 603 -18.88 -4.97 -24.13
CA THR A 603 -19.05 -5.91 -25.21
C THR A 603 -18.44 -5.27 -26.45
N ILE A 604 -17.21 -5.65 -26.77
CA ILE A 604 -16.78 -5.59 -28.15
C ILE A 604 -17.69 -6.61 -28.81
N GLU A 605 -18.77 -6.15 -29.48
CA GLU A 605 -19.56 -7.02 -30.33
C GLU A 605 -18.58 -7.64 -31.32
N PRO A 606 -18.50 -8.97 -31.43
CA PRO A 606 -17.70 -9.58 -32.47
C PRO A 606 -18.16 -9.01 -33.78
N GLU A 607 -17.26 -8.40 -34.57
CA GLU A 607 -17.59 -8.03 -35.94
C GLU A 607 -18.28 -9.23 -36.57
N LYS A 608 -19.52 -9.04 -36.97
CA LYS A 608 -20.24 -10.04 -37.76
C LYS A 608 -19.38 -10.33 -39.00
N ARG A 609 -18.74 -11.49 -39.01
CA ARG A 609 -18.02 -12.01 -40.17
C ARG A 609 -19.02 -12.39 -41.27
#